data_4b14d4f418bcc498dd0da84b5a295d9b
#
_entry.id   4b14d4f418bcc498dd0da84b5a295d9b
#
_cell.length_a   1.000
_cell.length_b   1.000
_cell.length_c   1.000
_cell.angle_alpha   90.00
_cell.angle_beta   90.00
_cell.angle_gamma   90.00
#
_symmetry.space_group_name_H-M   'P 1'
#
loop_
_entity.id
_entity.type
_entity.pdbx_description
1 polymer ?
#
loop_
_entity_poly.entity_id
_entity_poly.type
_entity_poly.pdbx_seq_one_letter_code
_entity_poly.pdbx_strand_id
1 'polypeptide(L)'
;MCIRDRCGVSAGAICWFEYGITDSWEDELKIIDCLGFVQGSCCPHYDEEPQRKPSLNKFLSKGDLHSCNAIDGGCALHIKDGAEYKSIAFVKKKNAYLVSIDDEVIVERPYICEEIF
;
A
#
# COMPACT_ATOMS: atom_id res chain seq x y z
N MET A 1 19.24 22.02 -8.67
CA MET A 1 17.92 21.36 -8.59
C MET A 1 18.08 19.87 -8.36
N CYS A 2 17.33 19.33 -7.51
CA CYS A 2 17.32 17.89 -7.31
C CYS A 2 16.04 17.33 -7.82
N ILE A 3 16.14 16.18 -8.47
CA ILE A 3 14.94 15.46 -8.86
C ILE A 3 14.49 14.66 -7.66
N ARG A 4 13.31 14.98 -7.19
CA ARG A 4 12.73 14.37 -6.00
C ARG A 4 11.62 13.39 -6.33
N ASP A 5 11.09 13.49 -7.55
CA ASP A 5 9.93 12.69 -7.91
C ASP A 5 10.35 11.27 -8.23
N ARG A 6 9.70 10.35 -7.57
CA ARG A 6 9.88 8.92 -7.79
C ARG A 6 8.52 8.30 -7.93
N CYS A 7 8.35 7.44 -8.90
CA CYS A 7 7.09 6.77 -9.11
C CYS A 7 7.32 5.34 -9.58
N GLY A 8 6.27 4.54 -9.55
CA GLY A 8 6.34 3.17 -9.97
C GLY A 8 5.01 2.48 -9.87
N VAL A 9 4.88 1.35 -10.54
CA VAL A 9 3.67 0.56 -10.60
C VAL A 9 3.96 -0.84 -10.08
N SER A 10 3.07 -1.40 -9.28
CA SER A 10 3.17 -2.75 -8.73
C SER A 10 4.48 -2.92 -7.94
N ALA A 11 5.39 -3.79 -8.39
CA ALA A 11 6.68 -3.96 -7.76
C ALA A 11 7.48 -2.66 -7.71
N GLY A 12 7.33 -1.82 -8.74
CA GLY A 12 7.97 -0.50 -8.78
C GLY A 12 7.37 0.49 -7.78
N ALA A 13 6.15 0.28 -7.34
CA ALA A 13 5.55 1.08 -6.26
C ALA A 13 6.04 0.60 -4.89
N ILE A 14 6.10 -0.70 -4.70
CA ILE A 14 6.52 -1.33 -3.45
C ILE A 14 7.95 -0.91 -3.08
N CYS A 15 8.83 -0.81 -4.04
CA CYS A 15 10.26 -0.68 -3.79
C CYS A 15 10.65 0.58 -3.03
N TRP A 16 9.81 1.61 -3.03
CA TRP A 16 10.10 2.86 -2.33
C TRP A 16 9.81 2.77 -0.82
N PHE A 17 9.03 1.82 -0.38
CA PHE A 17 8.67 1.63 1.02
C PHE A 17 9.72 0.82 1.76
N GLU A 18 9.55 0.68 3.08
CA GLU A 18 10.43 -0.17 3.87
C GLU A 18 10.15 -1.65 3.58
N TYR A 19 8.89 -2.00 3.42
CA TYR A 19 8.43 -3.36 3.16
C TYR A 19 7.36 -3.37 2.10
N GLY A 20 7.25 -4.47 1.39
CA GLY A 20 6.19 -4.66 0.42
C GLY A 20 5.57 -6.03 0.53
N ILE A 21 4.31 -6.13 0.12
CA ILE A 21 3.62 -7.41 0.04
C ILE A 21 3.61 -7.84 -1.41
N THR A 22 4.18 -8.99 -1.70
CA THR A 22 4.36 -9.47 -3.06
C THR A 22 3.87 -10.92 -3.20
N ASP A 23 3.39 -11.24 -4.40
CA ASP A 23 3.01 -12.58 -4.80
C ASP A 23 4.03 -13.20 -5.75
N SER A 24 5.23 -12.65 -5.82
CA SER A 24 6.27 -13.12 -6.74
C SER A 24 6.78 -14.53 -6.41
N TRP A 25 6.43 -15.06 -5.28
CA TRP A 25 6.86 -16.37 -4.82
C TRP A 25 5.69 -17.35 -4.83
N GLU A 26 5.54 -18.09 -5.91
CA GLU A 26 4.52 -19.14 -6.06
C GLU A 26 3.12 -18.67 -5.60
N ASP A 27 2.41 -19.46 -4.77
CA ASP A 27 1.02 -19.19 -4.43
C ASP A 27 0.83 -18.40 -3.12
N GLU A 28 1.91 -17.96 -2.50
CA GLU A 28 1.82 -17.25 -1.23
C GLU A 28 2.25 -15.80 -1.33
N LEU A 29 1.51 -14.93 -0.66
CA LEU A 29 1.92 -13.55 -0.47
C LEU A 29 2.97 -13.49 0.63
N LYS A 30 4.01 -12.71 0.39
CA LYS A 30 5.11 -12.57 1.33
C LYS A 30 5.48 -11.11 1.52
N ILE A 31 6.07 -10.82 2.66
CA ILE A 31 6.63 -9.52 2.97
C ILE A 31 8.09 -9.52 2.53
N ILE A 32 8.47 -8.51 1.76
CA ILE A 32 9.86 -8.34 1.34
C ILE A 32 10.41 -7.01 1.83
N ASP A 33 11.70 -6.97 2.09
CA ASP A 33 12.41 -5.74 2.44
C ASP A 33 12.63 -4.93 1.16
N CYS A 34 12.43 -3.62 1.26
CA CYS A 34 12.57 -2.71 0.14
C CYS A 34 13.54 -1.58 0.47
N LEU A 35 13.55 -0.51 -0.33
CA LEU A 35 14.57 0.54 -0.24
C LEU A 35 14.42 1.46 0.97
N GLY A 36 13.22 1.60 1.50
CA GLY A 36 13.01 2.38 2.72
C GLY A 36 13.01 3.89 2.56
N PHE A 37 12.75 4.40 1.36
CA PHE A 37 12.62 5.85 1.16
C PHE A 37 11.34 6.39 1.79
N VAL A 38 10.31 5.56 1.89
CA VAL A 38 9.04 5.90 2.52
C VAL A 38 8.81 4.93 3.67
N GLN A 39 8.44 5.45 4.83
CA GLN A 39 8.18 4.61 5.99
C GLN A 39 6.93 3.76 5.80
N GLY A 40 6.96 2.56 6.37
CA GLY A 40 5.83 1.65 6.35
C GLY A 40 5.92 0.64 5.23
N SER A 41 4.79 0.07 4.89
CA SER A 41 4.71 -0.99 3.88
C SER A 41 3.65 -0.66 2.85
N CYS A 42 3.68 -1.39 1.74
CA CYS A 42 2.78 -1.17 0.62
C CYS A 42 2.20 -2.49 0.13
N CYS A 43 0.91 -2.50 -0.09
CA CYS A 43 0.19 -3.63 -0.70
C CYS A 43 -0.53 -3.13 -1.96
N PRO A 44 0.04 -3.32 -3.15
CA PRO A 44 -0.64 -2.97 -4.40
C PRO A 44 -1.69 -4.01 -4.74
N HIS A 45 -2.53 -3.71 -5.71
CA HIS A 45 -3.61 -4.61 -6.17
C HIS A 45 -4.53 -5.07 -5.04
N TYR A 46 -4.79 -4.19 -4.09
CA TYR A 46 -5.48 -4.52 -2.84
C TYR A 46 -6.87 -5.15 -3.06
N ASP A 47 -7.60 -4.65 -4.05
CA ASP A 47 -8.95 -5.13 -4.35
C ASP A 47 -9.01 -6.10 -5.54
N GLU A 48 -7.90 -6.26 -6.25
CA GLU A 48 -7.90 -7.05 -7.49
C GLU A 48 -7.72 -8.54 -7.24
N GLU A 49 -7.02 -8.89 -6.17
CA GLU A 49 -6.72 -10.27 -5.84
C GLU A 49 -7.41 -10.66 -4.55
N PRO A 50 -8.23 -11.74 -4.56
CA PRO A 50 -9.02 -12.11 -3.37
C PRO A 50 -8.19 -12.44 -2.14
N GLN A 51 -6.93 -12.79 -2.32
CA GLN A 51 -6.05 -13.21 -1.23
C GLN A 51 -5.37 -12.04 -0.50
N ARG A 52 -5.39 -10.85 -1.10
CA ARG A 52 -4.64 -9.70 -0.56
C ARG A 52 -5.13 -9.25 0.80
N LYS A 53 -6.43 -9.02 0.93
CA LYS A 53 -7.01 -8.55 2.19
C LYS A 53 -6.83 -9.56 3.32
N PRO A 54 -7.16 -10.85 3.15
CA PRO A 54 -6.94 -11.82 4.21
C PRO A 54 -5.48 -11.97 4.62
N SER A 55 -4.57 -11.97 3.65
CA SER A 55 -3.14 -12.09 3.92
C SER A 55 -2.60 -10.87 4.67
N LEU A 56 -3.02 -9.67 4.28
CA LEU A 56 -2.63 -8.45 4.97
C LEU A 56 -3.13 -8.45 6.40
N ASN A 57 -4.38 -8.84 6.62
CA ASN A 57 -4.95 -8.94 7.96
C ASN A 57 -4.16 -9.92 8.82
N LYS A 58 -3.74 -11.02 8.24
CA LYS A 58 -2.93 -12.02 8.94
C LYS A 58 -1.57 -11.45 9.35
N PHE A 59 -0.89 -10.74 8.47
CA PHE A 59 0.40 -10.13 8.77
C PHE A 59 0.28 -9.10 9.89
N LEU A 60 -0.76 -8.30 9.87
CA LEU A 60 -1.02 -7.31 10.91
C LEU A 60 -1.33 -7.98 12.25
N SER A 61 -2.15 -9.02 12.23
CA SER A 61 -2.54 -9.73 13.44
C SER A 61 -1.37 -10.47 14.09
N LYS A 62 -0.42 -10.93 13.29
CA LYS A 62 0.79 -11.59 13.81
C LYS A 62 1.85 -10.61 14.30
N GLY A 63 1.70 -9.33 14.00
CA GLY A 63 2.69 -8.33 14.33
C GLY A 63 3.84 -8.23 13.36
N ASP A 64 3.75 -8.89 12.20
CA ASP A 64 4.77 -8.80 11.16
C ASP A 64 4.82 -7.40 10.54
N LEU A 65 3.67 -6.73 10.53
CA LEU A 65 3.53 -5.35 10.09
C LEU A 65 2.72 -4.59 11.14
N HIS A 66 3.01 -3.30 11.31
CA HIS A 66 2.21 -2.41 12.16
C HIS A 66 1.11 -1.73 11.38
N SER A 67 1.40 -1.40 10.13
CA SER A 67 0.44 -0.77 9.23
C SER A 67 0.88 -1.02 7.81
N CYS A 68 -0.04 -0.79 6.86
CA CYS A 68 0.25 -0.97 5.45
C CYS A 68 -0.55 0.02 4.62
N ASN A 69 0.09 0.57 3.60
CA ASN A 69 -0.60 1.39 2.61
C ASN A 69 -1.14 0.46 1.53
N ALA A 70 -2.44 0.24 1.55
CA ALA A 70 -3.12 -0.65 0.62
C ALA A 70 -3.70 0.18 -0.53
N ILE A 71 -3.34 -0.16 -1.75
CA ILE A 71 -3.70 0.61 -2.94
C ILE A 71 -4.55 -0.26 -3.86
N ASP A 72 -5.77 0.19 -4.12
CA ASP A 72 -6.66 -0.48 -5.07
C ASP A 72 -6.12 -0.38 -6.50
N GLY A 73 -6.48 -1.33 -7.33
CA GLY A 73 -6.22 -1.24 -8.76
C GLY A 73 -6.95 -0.05 -9.35
N GLY A 74 -6.31 0.68 -10.26
CA GLY A 74 -6.87 1.90 -10.82
C GLY A 74 -6.73 3.11 -9.90
N CYS A 75 -5.84 3.03 -8.92
CA CYS A 75 -5.61 4.10 -7.96
C CYS A 75 -4.11 4.29 -7.75
N ALA A 76 -3.71 5.49 -7.37
CA ALA A 76 -2.32 5.82 -7.04
C ALA A 76 -2.27 6.48 -5.68
N LEU A 77 -1.16 6.30 -4.98
CA LEU A 77 -0.90 7.00 -3.74
C LEU A 77 0.18 8.03 -4.00
N HIS A 78 -0.15 9.29 -3.76
CA HIS A 78 0.77 10.42 -3.92
C HIS A 78 1.28 10.83 -2.55
N ILE A 79 2.58 10.77 -2.36
CA ILE A 79 3.22 11.11 -1.11
C ILE A 79 4.11 12.33 -1.34
N LYS A 80 3.85 13.41 -0.61
CA LYS A 80 4.59 14.65 -0.74
C LYS A 80 5.40 14.89 0.53
N ASP A 81 6.70 15.14 0.36
CA ASP A 81 7.62 15.43 1.48
C ASP A 81 7.62 14.34 2.55
N GLY A 82 7.31 13.10 2.16
CA GLY A 82 7.30 11.97 3.08
C GLY A 82 6.18 11.97 4.12
N ALA A 83 5.31 12.98 4.09
CA ALA A 83 4.32 13.16 5.16
C ALA A 83 2.89 13.37 4.66
N GLU A 84 2.70 14.03 3.53
CA GLU A 84 1.38 14.29 2.99
C GLU A 84 0.97 13.18 2.03
N TYR A 85 -0.10 12.47 2.38
CA TYR A 85 -0.58 11.32 1.61
C TYR A 85 -1.91 11.67 0.98
N LYS A 86 -2.06 11.35 -0.30
CA LYS A 86 -3.26 11.59 -1.05
C LYS A 86 -3.47 10.47 -2.05
N SER A 87 -4.70 10.01 -2.16
CA SER A 87 -5.07 9.00 -3.14
C SER A 87 -5.56 9.68 -4.41
N ILE A 88 -5.21 9.11 -5.56
CA ILE A 88 -5.69 9.58 -6.86
C ILE A 88 -6.35 8.40 -7.54
N ALA A 89 -7.64 8.50 -7.80
CA ALA A 89 -8.41 7.42 -8.41
C ALA A 89 -8.64 7.70 -9.90
N PHE A 90 -8.29 6.75 -10.73
CA PHE A 90 -8.52 6.78 -12.16
C PHE A 90 -9.79 6.02 -12.54
N VAL A 91 -10.32 5.24 -11.61
CA VAL A 91 -11.51 4.41 -11.77
C VAL A 91 -12.45 4.70 -10.62
N LYS A 92 -13.76 4.70 -10.89
CA LYS A 92 -14.77 4.96 -9.86
C LYS A 92 -14.70 3.96 -8.72
N LYS A 93 -14.96 4.44 -7.51
CA LYS A 93 -15.04 3.64 -6.28
C LYS A 93 -13.72 2.99 -5.87
N LYS A 94 -12.60 3.47 -6.38
CA LYS A 94 -11.29 3.00 -5.98
C LYS A 94 -10.62 4.01 -5.09
N ASN A 95 -9.77 3.53 -4.17
CA ASN A 95 -9.06 4.40 -3.25
C ASN A 95 -7.81 3.70 -2.73
N ALA A 96 -7.00 4.43 -2.00
CA ALA A 96 -5.91 3.87 -1.21
C ALA A 96 -6.27 4.04 0.27
N TYR A 97 -5.78 3.12 1.08
CA TYR A 97 -6.14 3.05 2.49
C TYR A 97 -4.90 2.86 3.35
N LEU A 98 -4.93 3.43 4.54
CA LEU A 98 -3.98 3.05 5.59
C LEU A 98 -4.64 1.97 6.42
N VAL A 99 -4.12 0.76 6.34
CA VAL A 99 -4.63 -0.39 7.09
C VAL A 99 -3.71 -0.64 8.27
N SER A 100 -4.27 -0.69 9.46
CA SER A 100 -3.49 -0.88 10.68
C SER A 100 -4.25 -1.76 11.66
N ILE A 101 -3.57 -2.17 12.72
CA ILE A 101 -4.20 -2.91 13.80
C ILE A 101 -4.25 -2.04 15.04
N ASP A 102 -5.42 -1.99 15.68
CA ASP A 102 -5.65 -1.20 16.89
C ASP A 102 -6.45 -2.07 17.85
N ASP A 103 -5.88 -2.36 19.03
CA ASP A 103 -6.50 -3.24 20.03
C ASP A 103 -6.99 -4.56 19.43
N GLU A 104 -6.16 -5.21 18.63
CA GLU A 104 -6.45 -6.47 17.96
C GLU A 104 -7.55 -6.37 16.88
N VAL A 105 -7.96 -5.15 16.53
CA VAL A 105 -8.96 -4.91 15.49
C VAL A 105 -8.27 -4.28 14.28
N ILE A 106 -8.57 -4.82 13.10
CA ILE A 106 -8.06 -4.27 11.84
C ILE A 106 -8.87 -3.03 11.48
N VAL A 107 -8.18 -1.92 11.28
CA VAL A 107 -8.79 -0.64 10.92
C VAL A 107 -8.30 -0.24 9.52
N GLU A 108 -9.25 0.02 8.63
CA GLU A 108 -8.99 0.47 7.27
C GLU A 108 -9.45 1.90 7.13
N ARG A 109 -8.52 2.82 6.93
CA ARG A 109 -8.81 4.26 6.84
C ARG A 109 -8.50 4.77 5.44
N PRO A 110 -9.50 5.25 4.70
CA PRO A 110 -9.23 5.79 3.37
C PRO A 110 -8.48 7.10 3.43
N TYR A 111 -7.58 7.31 2.48
CA TYR A 111 -6.95 8.60 2.29
C TYR A 111 -7.90 9.55 1.57
N ILE A 112 -7.60 10.85 1.68
CA ILE A 112 -8.32 11.85 0.89
C ILE A 112 -8.10 11.51 -0.59
N CYS A 113 -9.20 11.39 -1.33
CA CYS A 113 -9.14 10.91 -2.70
C CYS A 113 -9.50 12.00 -3.69
N GLU A 114 -8.68 12.14 -4.72
CA GLU A 114 -8.97 12.97 -5.87
C GLU A 114 -9.31 12.05 -7.05
N GLU A 115 -10.45 12.28 -7.65
CA GLU A 115 -10.90 11.48 -8.80
C GLU A 115 -10.59 12.21 -10.09
N ILE A 116 -9.94 11.50 -11.02
CA ILE A 116 -9.58 12.05 -12.33
C ILE A 116 -10.05 11.13 -13.45
N PHE A 117 -11.37 11.09 -13.62
CA PHE A 117 -11.97 10.30 -14.69
C PHE A 117 -13.23 10.97 -15.23
#